data_029933f888aedabc030600bb40ee8bc8
#
_entry.id   029933f888aedabc030600bb40ee8bc8
#
_cell.length_a   1.000
_cell.length_b   1.000
_cell.length_c   1.000
_cell.angle_alpha   90.00
_cell.angle_beta   90.00
_cell.angle_gamma   90.00
#
_symmetry.space_group_name_H-M   'P 1'
#
loop_
_entity.id
_entity.type
_entity.pdbx_description
1 polymer ?
#
loop_
_entity_poly.entity_id
_entity_poly.type
_entity_poly.pdbx_seq_one_letter_code
_entity_poly.pdbx_strand_id
1 'polypeptide(L)'
;MTISNISVPGGTICVEAAGEGPLVVCSPAMGDSRDAFAPFSRRLVEAGFRVASADLRGHGDSSTGFDSYGDEPTAQDMLAVVDELGGGPAILAGASMSAAAATIAAGKEPEKVSGLILFGPFLRGASNPLTRLGFRLALARPWGPAIWRLYSRRLWPGLDDQASARASRLSSILKRKGHWAAFSKTARTDHAVVAPWFNRVTAPALVVMGAEDPDWKDPRAEASWAASQFAQGAFAMVEGVGHAPMLESPDVAAREAIAFASRIGFGGMHA
;
A
#
# COMPACT_ATOMS: atom_id res chain seq x y z
N MET A 1 0.53 18.76 10.10
CA MET A 1 1.29 17.59 9.65
C MET A 1 2.23 17.21 10.76
N THR A 2 2.11 16.00 11.30
CA THR A 2 2.89 15.51 12.45
C THR A 2 3.52 14.18 12.08
N ILE A 3 4.82 14.02 12.36
CA ILE A 3 5.53 12.75 12.20
C ILE A 3 5.69 12.14 13.60
N SER A 4 5.32 10.88 13.75
CA SER A 4 5.44 10.10 14.99
C SER A 4 5.97 8.70 14.72
N ASN A 5 6.46 8.05 15.77
CA ASN A 5 6.88 6.65 15.74
C ASN A 5 5.93 5.84 16.61
N ILE A 6 5.17 4.97 16.01
CA ILE A 6 4.25 4.05 16.70
C ILE A 6 5.01 2.80 17.08
N SER A 7 4.94 2.44 18.36
CA SER A 7 5.58 1.22 18.87
C SER A 7 4.79 -0.02 18.46
N VAL A 8 5.49 -0.98 17.87
CA VAL A 8 4.95 -2.30 17.47
C VAL A 8 5.90 -3.39 17.94
N PRO A 9 5.48 -4.65 18.03
CA PRO A 9 6.37 -5.73 18.40
C PRO A 9 7.63 -5.81 17.54
N GLY A 10 8.79 -5.62 18.14
CA GLY A 10 10.11 -5.67 17.49
C GLY A 10 10.64 -4.33 16.95
N GLY A 11 9.92 -3.20 17.11
CA GLY A 11 10.42 -1.90 16.66
C GLY A 11 9.38 -0.79 16.60
N THR A 12 9.58 0.15 15.70
CA THR A 12 8.67 1.29 15.50
C THR A 12 8.30 1.46 14.03
N ILE A 13 7.09 1.89 13.79
CA ILE A 13 6.58 2.31 12.47
C ILE A 13 6.52 3.83 12.43
N CYS A 14 7.19 4.43 11.45
CA CYS A 14 7.15 5.86 11.23
C CYS A 14 5.86 6.25 10.48
N VAL A 15 5.10 7.16 11.06
CA VAL A 15 3.80 7.59 10.54
C VAL A 15 3.78 9.10 10.41
N GLU A 16 3.26 9.59 9.31
CA GLU A 16 2.99 10.99 9.07
C GLU A 16 1.47 11.19 9.01
N ALA A 17 0.92 11.97 9.94
CA ALA A 17 -0.50 12.23 10.05
C ALA A 17 -0.84 13.71 9.80
N ALA A 18 -1.94 13.97 9.11
CA ALA A 18 -2.46 15.30 8.82
C ALA A 18 -3.99 15.29 8.75
N GLY A 19 -4.60 16.49 8.95
CA GLY A 19 -6.04 16.67 8.90
C GLY A 19 -6.75 16.24 10.18
N GLU A 20 -8.05 16.45 10.17
CA GLU A 20 -9.01 16.06 11.20
C GLU A 20 -10.19 15.36 10.54
N GLY A 21 -11.00 14.64 11.31
CA GLY A 21 -12.15 13.90 10.79
C GLY A 21 -11.90 12.39 10.66
N PRO A 22 -12.67 11.67 9.83
CA PRO A 22 -12.57 10.22 9.69
C PRO A 22 -11.19 9.77 9.21
N LEU A 23 -10.65 8.71 9.84
CA LEU A 23 -9.28 8.27 9.63
C LEU A 23 -9.12 7.41 8.38
N VAL A 24 -8.15 7.77 7.55
CA VAL A 24 -7.65 6.95 6.44
C VAL A 24 -6.19 6.58 6.72
N VAL A 25 -5.87 5.29 6.85
CA VAL A 25 -4.50 4.79 7.04
C VAL A 25 -3.95 4.32 5.71
N CYS A 26 -2.85 4.93 5.27
CA CYS A 26 -2.18 4.65 4.00
C CYS A 26 -0.88 3.89 4.23
N SER A 27 -0.65 2.82 3.44
CA SER A 27 0.57 2.02 3.48
C SER A 27 1.11 1.79 2.07
N PRO A 28 2.40 2.12 1.79
CA PRO A 28 2.96 2.08 0.45
C PRO A 28 3.29 0.67 -0.03
N ALA A 29 3.68 0.60 -1.31
CA ALA A 29 4.22 -0.60 -1.91
C ALA A 29 5.58 -1.00 -1.30
N MET A 30 5.94 -2.26 -1.44
CA MET A 30 7.28 -2.77 -1.14
C MET A 30 8.35 -1.97 -1.89
N GLY A 31 9.39 -1.57 -1.16
CA GLY A 31 10.50 -0.79 -1.74
C GLY A 31 10.20 0.69 -1.90
N ASP A 32 9.02 1.15 -1.50
CA ASP A 32 8.63 2.56 -1.48
C ASP A 32 8.64 3.12 -0.04
N SER A 33 8.19 4.33 0.15
CA SER A 33 8.07 5.03 1.43
C SER A 33 6.74 5.79 1.50
N ARG A 34 6.33 6.18 2.72
CA ARG A 34 5.04 6.85 2.99
C ARG A 34 4.75 8.05 2.11
N ASP A 35 5.79 8.73 1.61
CA ASP A 35 5.63 9.88 0.72
C ASP A 35 5.02 9.55 -0.65
N ALA A 36 4.90 8.26 -1.01
CA ALA A 36 4.13 7.84 -2.18
C ALA A 36 2.66 8.28 -2.09
N PHE A 37 2.15 8.38 -0.88
CA PHE A 37 0.80 8.85 -0.62
C PHE A 37 0.69 10.38 -0.42
N ALA A 38 1.78 11.12 -0.33
CA ALA A 38 1.74 12.54 0.04
C ALA A 38 0.83 13.40 -0.86
N PRO A 39 0.84 13.28 -2.21
CA PRO A 39 -0.06 14.07 -3.05
C PRO A 39 -1.54 13.65 -2.88
N PHE A 40 -1.83 12.36 -2.78
CA PHE A 40 -3.15 11.81 -2.50
C PHE A 40 -3.67 12.25 -1.12
N SER A 41 -2.83 12.15 -0.08
CA SER A 41 -3.17 12.53 1.29
C SER A 41 -3.58 14.00 1.39
N ARG A 42 -2.90 14.89 0.67
CA ARG A 42 -3.29 16.32 0.64
C ARG A 42 -4.72 16.50 0.15
N ARG A 43 -5.13 15.80 -0.91
CA ARG A 43 -6.49 15.87 -1.45
C ARG A 43 -7.54 15.34 -0.48
N LEU A 44 -7.23 14.25 0.24
CA LEU A 44 -8.14 13.74 1.26
C LEU A 44 -8.26 14.68 2.46
N VAL A 45 -7.15 15.30 2.90
CA VAL A 45 -7.16 16.30 3.97
C VAL A 45 -7.99 17.53 3.57
N GLU A 46 -7.84 18.02 2.34
CA GLU A 46 -8.66 19.09 1.77
C GLU A 46 -10.16 18.71 1.74
N ALA A 47 -10.47 17.42 1.60
CA ALA A 47 -11.84 16.88 1.65
C ALA A 47 -12.34 16.56 3.08
N GLY A 48 -11.59 16.92 4.12
CA GLY A 48 -12.02 16.80 5.52
C GLY A 48 -11.71 15.44 6.17
N PHE A 49 -10.80 14.65 5.61
CA PHE A 49 -10.32 13.42 6.22
C PHE A 49 -9.06 13.66 7.07
N ARG A 50 -8.90 12.85 8.11
CA ARG A 50 -7.60 12.66 8.76
C ARG A 50 -6.86 11.53 8.03
N VAL A 51 -5.65 11.80 7.54
CA VAL A 51 -4.86 10.82 6.81
C VAL A 51 -3.57 10.50 7.55
N ALA A 52 -3.27 9.23 7.71
CA ALA A 52 -2.04 8.72 8.31
C ALA A 52 -1.30 7.84 7.30
N SER A 53 -0.15 8.29 6.80
CA SER A 53 0.70 7.53 5.89
C SER A 53 1.85 6.90 6.66
N ALA A 54 1.94 5.57 6.65
CA ALA A 54 2.93 4.79 7.40
C ALA A 54 4.02 4.25 6.48
N ASP A 55 5.28 4.26 6.92
CA ASP A 55 6.32 3.45 6.28
C ASP A 55 6.18 1.99 6.69
N LEU A 56 6.38 1.07 5.75
CA LEU A 56 6.46 -0.36 6.06
C LEU A 56 7.61 -0.65 7.04
N ARG A 57 7.49 -1.73 7.82
CA ARG A 57 8.61 -2.22 8.61
C ARG A 57 9.85 -2.43 7.72
N GLY A 58 10.99 -1.88 8.14
CA GLY A 58 12.24 -1.92 7.38
C GLY A 58 12.33 -1.02 6.17
N HIS A 59 11.36 -0.13 5.95
CA HIS A 59 11.34 0.85 4.87
C HIS A 59 11.31 2.27 5.42
N GLY A 60 11.60 3.24 4.58
CA GLY A 60 11.55 4.67 4.92
C GLY A 60 12.34 4.99 6.20
N ASP A 61 11.63 5.49 7.21
CA ASP A 61 12.19 5.83 8.52
C ASP A 61 11.70 4.87 9.64
N SER A 62 10.96 3.81 9.28
CA SER A 62 10.60 2.73 10.21
C SER A 62 11.81 1.90 10.61
N SER A 63 11.75 1.29 11.79
CA SER A 63 12.80 0.39 12.30
C SER A 63 13.11 -0.75 11.32
N THR A 64 14.36 -1.21 11.36
CA THR A 64 14.82 -2.45 10.72
C THR A 64 15.09 -3.51 11.81
N GLY A 65 15.24 -4.77 11.43
CA GLY A 65 15.58 -5.81 12.40
C GLY A 65 14.40 -6.53 13.03
N PHE A 66 13.19 -6.34 12.46
CA PHE A 66 12.03 -7.15 12.85
C PHE A 66 12.25 -8.63 12.53
N ASP A 67 11.65 -9.50 13.32
CA ASP A 67 11.72 -10.96 13.14
C ASP A 67 10.93 -11.41 11.89
N SER A 68 9.82 -10.74 11.59
CA SER A 68 8.93 -11.05 10.48
C SER A 68 8.61 -9.84 9.60
N TYR A 69 8.39 -10.11 8.31
CA TYR A 69 8.08 -9.16 7.26
C TYR A 69 6.98 -9.74 6.35
N GLY A 70 6.34 -8.89 5.57
CA GLY A 70 5.32 -9.28 4.60
C GLY A 70 3.90 -8.93 5.03
N ASP A 71 2.91 -9.56 4.41
CA ASP A 71 1.51 -9.15 4.48
C ASP A 71 0.93 -9.18 5.89
N GLU A 72 1.08 -10.30 6.61
CA GLU A 72 0.50 -10.44 7.95
C GLU A 72 1.09 -9.48 9.00
N PRO A 73 2.43 -9.34 9.11
CA PRO A 73 3.01 -8.34 9.99
C PRO A 73 2.63 -6.90 9.61
N THR A 74 2.54 -6.59 8.32
CA THR A 74 2.10 -5.27 7.86
C THR A 74 0.63 -5.00 8.20
N ALA A 75 -0.22 -6.04 8.15
CA ALA A 75 -1.61 -5.92 8.60
C ALA A 75 -1.70 -5.55 10.10
N GLN A 76 -0.86 -6.16 10.93
CA GLN A 76 -0.78 -5.83 12.35
C GLN A 76 -0.29 -4.39 12.58
N ASP A 77 0.69 -3.94 11.78
CA ASP A 77 1.18 -2.57 11.85
C ASP A 77 0.08 -1.55 11.46
N MET A 78 -0.70 -1.84 10.41
CA MET A 78 -1.83 -0.97 10.01
C MET A 78 -2.88 -0.88 11.12
N LEU A 79 -3.23 -1.99 11.77
CA LEU A 79 -4.15 -2.00 12.92
C LEU A 79 -3.59 -1.24 14.12
N ALA A 80 -2.29 -1.37 14.40
CA ALA A 80 -1.62 -0.60 15.46
C ALA A 80 -1.68 0.92 15.18
N VAL A 81 -1.56 1.34 13.91
CA VAL A 81 -1.75 2.75 13.51
C VAL A 81 -3.19 3.21 13.76
N VAL A 82 -4.19 2.38 13.44
CA VAL A 82 -5.60 2.67 13.72
C VAL A 82 -5.83 2.85 15.23
N ASP A 83 -5.29 1.93 16.05
CA ASP A 83 -5.47 1.97 17.51
C ASP A 83 -4.83 3.23 18.12
N GLU A 84 -3.60 3.56 17.73
CA GLU A 84 -2.85 4.70 18.26
C GLU A 84 -3.49 6.05 17.89
N LEU A 85 -4.07 6.13 16.69
CA LEU A 85 -4.59 7.40 16.18
C LEU A 85 -6.08 7.63 16.46
N GLY A 86 -6.77 6.73 17.12
CA GLY A 86 -8.15 6.96 17.52
C GLY A 86 -9.08 5.76 17.44
N GLY A 87 -8.51 4.56 17.32
CA GLY A 87 -9.24 3.30 17.53
C GLY A 87 -10.23 2.89 16.44
N GLY A 88 -10.29 3.61 15.33
CA GLY A 88 -11.20 3.28 14.22
C GLY A 88 -12.69 3.53 14.49
N PRO A 89 -13.59 3.06 13.61
CA PRO A 89 -13.29 2.39 12.35
C PRO A 89 -12.61 3.33 11.33
N ALA A 90 -11.69 2.81 10.53
CA ALA A 90 -10.92 3.57 9.56
C ALA A 90 -11.05 2.98 8.13
N ILE A 91 -10.77 3.78 7.11
CA ILE A 91 -10.47 3.24 5.78
C ILE A 91 -8.98 2.86 5.74
N LEU A 92 -8.67 1.63 5.29
CA LEU A 92 -7.30 1.21 5.02
C LEU A 92 -6.99 1.32 3.53
N ALA A 93 -6.00 2.15 3.19
CA ALA A 93 -5.53 2.37 1.83
C ALA A 93 -4.16 1.69 1.64
N GLY A 94 -4.12 0.57 0.93
CA GLY A 94 -2.90 -0.19 0.69
C GLY A 94 -2.48 -0.18 -0.77
N ALA A 95 -1.18 -0.02 -1.05
CA ALA A 95 -0.64 -0.15 -2.40
C ALA A 95 0.13 -1.48 -2.55
N SER A 96 -0.10 -2.20 -3.67
CA SER A 96 0.64 -3.42 -4.00
C SER A 96 0.52 -4.48 -2.88
N MET A 97 1.61 -4.91 -2.29
CA MET A 97 1.67 -5.80 -1.12
C MET A 97 0.81 -5.29 0.05
N SER A 98 0.80 -3.99 0.31
CA SER A 98 0.01 -3.43 1.41
C SER A 98 -1.49 -3.54 1.19
N ALA A 99 -1.95 -3.77 -0.04
CA ALA A 99 -3.35 -4.11 -0.31
C ALA A 99 -3.73 -5.49 0.24
N ALA A 100 -2.84 -6.48 0.14
CA ALA A 100 -3.01 -7.77 0.81
C ALA A 100 -3.01 -7.62 2.33
N ALA A 101 -2.10 -6.82 2.87
CA ALA A 101 -2.05 -6.51 4.30
C ALA A 101 -3.34 -5.83 4.79
N ALA A 102 -3.86 -4.83 4.08
CA ALA A 102 -5.12 -4.17 4.40
C ALA A 102 -6.31 -5.16 4.37
N THR A 103 -6.33 -6.08 3.41
CA THR A 103 -7.34 -7.14 3.32
C THR A 103 -7.28 -8.08 4.52
N ILE A 104 -6.08 -8.50 4.93
CA ILE A 104 -5.87 -9.33 6.13
C ILE A 104 -6.32 -8.58 7.38
N ALA A 105 -5.95 -7.30 7.53
CA ALA A 105 -6.34 -6.47 8.65
C ALA A 105 -7.88 -6.39 8.79
N ALA A 106 -8.57 -6.12 7.68
CA ALA A 106 -10.03 -6.06 7.65
C ALA A 106 -10.70 -7.41 7.97
N GLY A 107 -10.08 -8.51 7.57
CA GLY A 107 -10.59 -9.85 7.90
C GLY A 107 -10.29 -10.29 9.34
N LYS A 108 -9.26 -9.72 9.98
CA LYS A 108 -8.89 -9.99 11.39
C LYS A 108 -9.72 -9.18 12.37
N GLU A 109 -9.90 -7.89 12.11
CA GLU A 109 -10.58 -6.94 12.99
C GLU A 109 -11.59 -6.10 12.19
N PRO A 110 -12.68 -6.74 11.71
CA PRO A 110 -13.65 -6.09 10.82
C PRO A 110 -14.31 -4.87 11.46
N GLU A 111 -14.42 -4.81 12.78
CA GLU A 111 -14.97 -3.68 13.53
C GLU A 111 -14.09 -2.43 13.48
N LYS A 112 -12.81 -2.58 13.15
CA LYS A 112 -11.87 -1.47 13.02
C LYS A 112 -11.75 -0.93 11.59
N VAL A 113 -12.39 -1.59 10.60
CA VAL A 113 -12.21 -1.25 9.19
C VAL A 113 -13.54 -0.96 8.52
N SER A 114 -13.78 0.31 8.17
CA SER A 114 -14.98 0.76 7.47
C SER A 114 -14.93 0.53 5.96
N GLY A 115 -13.76 0.47 5.37
CA GLY A 115 -13.58 0.27 3.93
C GLY A 115 -12.14 0.02 3.54
N LEU A 116 -11.94 -0.51 2.35
CA LEU A 116 -10.65 -0.78 1.74
C LEU A 116 -10.47 0.03 0.46
N ILE A 117 -9.31 0.66 0.28
CA ILE A 117 -8.87 1.25 -0.99
C ILE A 117 -7.57 0.58 -1.38
N LEU A 118 -7.58 -0.18 -2.46
CA LEU A 118 -6.51 -1.09 -2.87
C LEU A 118 -5.91 -0.61 -4.20
N PHE A 119 -4.71 -0.02 -4.15
CA PHE A 119 -4.00 0.50 -5.31
C PHE A 119 -3.06 -0.56 -5.89
N GLY A 120 -3.23 -0.93 -7.18
CA GLY A 120 -2.41 -1.92 -7.86
C GLY A 120 -2.22 -3.22 -7.05
N PRO A 121 -3.29 -3.85 -6.52
CA PRO A 121 -3.19 -4.82 -5.44
C PRO A 121 -2.56 -6.14 -5.88
N PHE A 122 -1.70 -6.71 -5.01
CA PHE A 122 -1.22 -8.09 -5.10
C PHE A 122 -1.99 -8.96 -4.10
N LEU A 123 -3.05 -9.63 -4.56
CA LEU A 123 -3.95 -10.44 -3.72
C LEU A 123 -3.85 -11.95 -3.97
N ARG A 124 -2.86 -12.37 -4.73
CA ARG A 124 -2.59 -13.79 -5.00
C ARG A 124 -1.10 -14.06 -5.14
N GLY A 125 -0.67 -15.24 -4.71
CA GLY A 125 0.72 -15.65 -4.80
C GLY A 125 1.18 -15.92 -6.24
N ALA A 126 2.48 -15.83 -6.49
CA ALA A 126 3.08 -16.28 -7.74
C ALA A 126 2.89 -17.79 -7.87
N SER A 127 2.22 -18.22 -8.94
CA SER A 127 1.84 -19.60 -9.18
C SER A 127 3.04 -20.52 -9.49
N ASN A 128 4.21 -19.95 -9.84
CA ASN A 128 5.36 -20.72 -10.29
C ASN A 128 6.56 -20.57 -9.33
N PRO A 129 7.05 -21.69 -8.71
CA PRO A 129 8.24 -21.68 -7.86
C PRO A 129 9.51 -21.15 -8.55
N LEU A 130 9.65 -21.37 -9.86
CA LEU A 130 10.79 -20.87 -10.63
C LEU A 130 10.78 -19.34 -10.74
N THR A 131 9.61 -18.72 -10.89
CA THR A 131 9.47 -17.27 -10.89
C THR A 131 9.89 -16.69 -9.53
N ARG A 132 9.48 -17.32 -8.43
CA ARG A 132 9.87 -16.94 -7.06
C ARG A 132 11.39 -17.06 -6.85
N LEU A 133 11.99 -18.14 -7.34
CA LEU A 133 13.44 -18.33 -7.27
C LEU A 133 14.17 -17.29 -8.12
N GLY A 134 13.71 -17.04 -9.35
CA GLY A 134 14.29 -16.04 -10.25
C GLY A 134 14.26 -14.63 -9.64
N PHE A 135 13.12 -14.23 -9.05
CA PHE A 135 12.98 -12.96 -8.35
C PHE A 135 13.93 -12.86 -7.14
N ARG A 136 14.04 -13.94 -6.35
CA ARG A 136 14.98 -14.01 -5.23
C ARG A 136 16.43 -13.83 -5.66
N LEU A 137 16.84 -14.48 -6.77
CA LEU A 137 18.18 -14.34 -7.32
C LEU A 137 18.42 -12.94 -7.89
N ALA A 138 17.43 -12.36 -8.58
CA ALA A 138 17.50 -10.99 -9.09
C ALA A 138 17.71 -9.95 -7.98
N LEU A 139 17.14 -10.16 -6.79
CA LEU A 139 17.31 -9.28 -5.63
C LEU A 139 18.53 -9.63 -4.76
N ALA A 140 19.35 -10.62 -5.12
CA ALA A 140 20.54 -10.96 -4.35
C ALA A 140 21.62 -9.87 -4.47
N ARG A 141 22.42 -9.68 -3.41
CA ARG A 141 23.63 -8.84 -3.48
C ARG A 141 24.72 -9.54 -4.28
N PRO A 142 25.58 -8.78 -4.99
CA PRO A 142 25.70 -7.31 -4.98
C PRO A 142 24.79 -6.59 -5.98
N TRP A 143 24.19 -7.27 -6.95
CA TRP A 143 23.46 -6.67 -8.08
C TRP A 143 22.02 -6.25 -7.78
N GLY A 144 21.38 -6.86 -6.80
CA GLY A 144 19.97 -6.65 -6.48
C GLY A 144 19.55 -5.18 -6.37
N PRO A 145 20.29 -4.31 -5.64
CA PRO A 145 19.94 -2.90 -5.56
C PRO A 145 19.91 -2.17 -6.91
N ALA A 146 20.78 -2.55 -7.84
CA ALA A 146 20.82 -1.97 -9.18
C ALA A 146 19.65 -2.48 -10.05
N ILE A 147 19.35 -3.78 -9.98
CA ILE A 147 18.20 -4.38 -10.67
C ILE A 147 16.90 -3.76 -10.16
N TRP A 148 16.73 -3.65 -8.85
CA TRP A 148 15.52 -3.04 -8.27
C TRP A 148 15.35 -1.59 -8.71
N ARG A 149 16.41 -0.78 -8.69
CA ARG A 149 16.38 0.60 -9.17
C ARG A 149 15.97 0.70 -10.64
N LEU A 150 16.46 -0.22 -11.48
CA LEU A 150 16.11 -0.25 -12.91
C LEU A 150 14.65 -0.67 -13.12
N TYR A 151 14.20 -1.66 -12.36
CA TYR A 151 12.83 -2.14 -12.42
C TYR A 151 11.83 -1.11 -11.91
N SER A 152 12.07 -0.52 -10.73
CA SER A 152 11.14 0.42 -10.09
C SER A 152 10.86 1.67 -10.93
N ARG A 153 11.80 2.09 -11.80
CA ARG A 153 11.55 3.19 -12.76
C ARG A 153 10.40 2.91 -13.72
N ARG A 154 10.12 1.63 -14.01
CA ARG A 154 9.05 1.22 -14.93
C ARG A 154 7.68 1.19 -14.27
N LEU A 155 7.64 1.20 -12.94
CA LEU A 155 6.39 1.13 -12.19
C LEU A 155 5.53 2.40 -12.32
N TRP A 156 6.14 3.53 -12.68
CA TRP A 156 5.50 4.85 -12.65
C TRP A 156 5.60 5.58 -14.00
N PRO A 157 4.98 5.05 -15.07
CA PRO A 157 5.01 5.71 -16.39
C PRO A 157 4.41 7.13 -16.36
N GLY A 158 3.41 7.39 -15.51
CA GLY A 158 2.79 8.70 -15.34
C GLY A 158 3.65 9.75 -14.63
N LEU A 159 4.83 9.38 -14.09
CA LEU A 159 5.79 10.34 -13.51
C LEU A 159 6.81 10.85 -14.53
N ASP A 160 6.82 10.35 -15.74
CA ASP A 160 7.77 10.74 -16.79
C ASP A 160 9.22 10.77 -16.28
N ASP A 161 9.92 11.89 -16.47
CA ASP A 161 11.32 12.08 -16.06
C ASP A 161 11.53 11.98 -14.53
N GLN A 162 10.48 12.23 -13.73
CA GLN A 162 10.58 12.16 -12.26
C GLN A 162 10.71 10.72 -11.74
N ALA A 163 10.26 9.70 -12.51
CA ALA A 163 10.38 8.30 -12.13
C ALA A 163 11.84 7.90 -11.83
N SER A 164 12.80 8.41 -12.62
CA SER A 164 14.22 8.14 -12.44
C SER A 164 14.79 8.76 -11.15
N ALA A 165 14.39 9.98 -10.83
CA ALA A 165 14.79 10.67 -9.60
C ALA A 165 14.22 9.95 -8.38
N ARG A 166 12.93 9.56 -8.42
CA ARG A 166 12.29 8.78 -7.36
C ARG A 166 12.99 7.44 -7.13
N ALA A 167 13.21 6.65 -8.19
CA ALA A 167 13.89 5.35 -8.07
C ALA A 167 15.30 5.48 -7.47
N SER A 168 16.04 6.55 -7.82
CA SER A 168 17.35 6.83 -7.27
C SER A 168 17.29 7.19 -5.78
N ARG A 169 16.33 8.00 -5.36
CA ARG A 169 16.08 8.35 -3.96
C ARG A 169 15.73 7.12 -3.13
N LEU A 170 14.78 6.31 -3.57
CA LEU A 170 14.38 5.07 -2.88
C LEU A 170 15.54 4.08 -2.79
N SER A 171 16.33 3.94 -3.87
CA SER A 171 17.55 3.13 -3.83
C SER A 171 18.55 3.62 -2.77
N SER A 172 18.65 4.92 -2.52
CA SER A 172 19.49 5.48 -1.46
C SER A 172 18.97 5.13 -0.06
N ILE A 173 17.66 5.15 0.14
CA ILE A 173 17.01 4.71 1.39
C ILE A 173 17.29 3.22 1.62
N LEU A 174 17.08 2.37 0.62
CA LEU A 174 17.30 0.93 0.71
C LEU A 174 18.77 0.53 0.94
N LYS A 175 19.72 1.44 0.66
CA LYS A 175 21.15 1.23 0.97
C LYS A 175 21.51 1.50 2.44
N ARG A 176 20.67 2.15 3.22
CA ARG A 176 20.89 2.36 4.65
C ARG A 176 21.06 1.01 5.35
N LYS A 177 21.76 1.02 6.50
CA LYS A 177 22.03 -0.20 7.29
C LYS A 177 20.70 -0.90 7.64
N GLY A 178 20.60 -2.19 7.33
CA GLY A 178 19.43 -3.03 7.63
C GLY A 178 18.31 -2.99 6.57
N HIS A 179 18.13 -1.88 5.83
CA HIS A 179 16.99 -1.70 4.92
C HIS A 179 16.95 -2.69 3.76
N TRP A 180 18.09 -2.95 3.09
CA TRP A 180 18.11 -3.94 2.01
C TRP A 180 17.81 -5.37 2.50
N ALA A 181 18.25 -5.72 3.70
CA ALA A 181 17.95 -7.01 4.30
C ALA A 181 16.44 -7.14 4.61
N ALA A 182 15.84 -6.09 5.18
CA ALA A 182 14.41 -6.00 5.42
C ALA A 182 13.61 -6.09 4.12
N PHE A 183 13.91 -5.24 3.14
CA PHE A 183 13.32 -5.28 1.81
C PHE A 183 13.40 -6.67 1.16
N SER A 184 14.58 -7.33 1.22
CA SER A 184 14.75 -8.67 0.66
C SER A 184 13.93 -9.74 1.39
N LYS A 185 13.64 -9.57 2.68
CA LYS A 185 12.72 -10.44 3.43
C LYS A 185 11.27 -10.17 3.01
N THR A 186 10.87 -8.90 2.92
CA THR A 186 9.55 -8.47 2.44
C THR A 186 9.27 -9.01 1.03
N ALA A 187 10.25 -8.94 0.13
CA ALA A 187 10.14 -9.42 -1.25
C ALA A 187 9.98 -10.96 -1.40
N ARG A 188 10.07 -11.71 -0.32
CA ARG A 188 9.82 -13.16 -0.29
C ARG A 188 8.41 -13.51 0.14
N THR A 189 7.59 -12.51 0.42
CA THR A 189 6.20 -12.72 0.81
C THR A 189 5.45 -13.49 -0.27
N ASP A 190 4.66 -14.46 0.17
CA ASP A 190 3.71 -15.16 -0.67
C ASP A 190 2.31 -14.61 -0.40
N HIS A 191 1.81 -13.82 -1.33
CA HIS A 191 0.49 -13.20 -1.20
C HIS A 191 -0.67 -14.19 -1.18
N ALA A 192 -0.41 -15.51 -1.38
CA ALA A 192 -1.42 -16.55 -1.20
C ALA A 192 -1.99 -16.59 0.23
N VAL A 193 -1.27 -16.05 1.22
CA VAL A 193 -1.72 -15.95 2.62
C VAL A 193 -2.97 -15.06 2.79
N VAL A 194 -3.30 -14.24 1.80
CA VAL A 194 -4.50 -13.38 1.85
C VAL A 194 -5.80 -14.15 1.57
N ALA A 195 -5.74 -15.23 0.78
CA ALA A 195 -6.92 -15.94 0.30
C ALA A 195 -7.92 -16.38 1.39
N PRO A 196 -7.50 -16.90 2.56
CA PRO A 196 -8.42 -17.28 3.64
C PRO A 196 -9.20 -16.11 4.25
N TRP A 197 -8.77 -14.87 4.00
CA TRP A 197 -9.35 -13.67 4.60
C TRP A 197 -10.46 -13.05 3.77
N PHE A 198 -10.53 -13.29 2.45
CA PHE A 198 -11.56 -12.69 1.58
C PHE A 198 -12.97 -12.88 2.12
N ASN A 199 -13.32 -14.08 2.54
CA ASN A 199 -14.65 -14.41 3.08
C ASN A 199 -14.92 -13.84 4.48
N ARG A 200 -13.90 -13.24 5.11
CA ARG A 200 -14.02 -12.60 6.44
C ARG A 200 -14.11 -11.09 6.34
N VAL A 201 -13.76 -10.52 5.19
CA VAL A 201 -13.88 -9.08 4.95
C VAL A 201 -15.33 -8.72 4.72
N THR A 202 -15.90 -7.96 5.65
CA THR A 202 -17.27 -7.41 5.55
C THR A 202 -17.27 -5.99 5.00
N ALA A 203 -16.15 -5.31 5.12
CA ALA A 203 -15.98 -3.94 4.64
C ALA A 203 -16.06 -3.87 3.10
N PRO A 204 -16.72 -2.84 2.54
CA PRO A 204 -16.66 -2.55 1.11
C PRO A 204 -15.21 -2.30 0.64
N ALA A 205 -14.91 -2.66 -0.61
CA ALA A 205 -13.59 -2.51 -1.19
C ALA A 205 -13.63 -1.79 -2.54
N LEU A 206 -12.74 -0.83 -2.72
CA LEU A 206 -12.46 -0.17 -3.99
C LEU A 206 -11.04 -0.55 -4.45
N VAL A 207 -10.93 -1.18 -5.61
CA VAL A 207 -9.66 -1.39 -6.30
C VAL A 207 -9.43 -0.21 -7.24
N VAL A 208 -8.25 0.43 -7.15
CA VAL A 208 -7.83 1.49 -8.07
C VAL A 208 -6.59 1.01 -8.81
N MET A 209 -6.71 0.82 -10.12
CA MET A 209 -5.67 0.22 -10.96
C MET A 209 -5.25 1.17 -12.06
N GLY A 210 -3.94 1.34 -12.26
CA GLY A 210 -3.42 2.03 -13.43
C GLY A 210 -3.59 1.19 -14.69
N ALA A 211 -3.99 1.81 -15.77
CA ALA A 211 -4.22 1.11 -17.04
C ALA A 211 -2.89 0.62 -17.68
N GLU A 212 -1.77 1.24 -17.32
CA GLU A 212 -0.43 0.93 -17.80
C GLU A 212 0.45 0.26 -16.72
N ASP A 213 -0.16 -0.39 -15.72
CA ASP A 213 0.58 -1.08 -14.66
C ASP A 213 1.41 -2.23 -15.25
N PRO A 214 2.76 -2.12 -15.21
CA PRO A 214 3.65 -3.09 -15.87
C PRO A 214 3.72 -4.44 -15.17
N ASP A 215 3.17 -4.57 -13.97
CA ASP A 215 3.16 -5.83 -13.21
C ASP A 215 2.08 -6.79 -13.72
N TRP A 216 1.14 -6.29 -14.51
CA TRP A 216 0.02 -7.08 -15.03
C TRP A 216 -0.01 -7.09 -16.55
N LYS A 217 -0.24 -8.27 -17.12
CA LYS A 217 -0.45 -8.43 -18.56
C LYS A 217 -1.77 -7.77 -19.02
N ASP A 218 -2.78 -7.83 -18.15
CA ASP A 218 -4.08 -7.20 -18.33
C ASP A 218 -4.52 -6.57 -17.00
N PRO A 219 -4.16 -5.29 -16.75
CA PRO A 219 -4.50 -4.60 -15.51
C PRO A 219 -6.01 -4.56 -15.24
N ARG A 220 -6.83 -4.42 -16.27
CA ARG A 220 -8.30 -4.39 -16.12
C ARG A 220 -8.87 -5.72 -15.67
N ALA A 221 -8.39 -6.83 -16.25
CA ALA A 221 -8.79 -8.17 -15.83
C ALA A 221 -8.38 -8.44 -14.38
N GLU A 222 -7.17 -8.00 -14.00
CA GLU A 222 -6.70 -8.13 -12.61
C GLU A 222 -7.53 -7.29 -11.63
N ALA A 223 -7.82 -6.03 -11.97
CA ALA A 223 -8.67 -5.16 -11.16
C ALA A 223 -10.08 -5.74 -10.95
N SER A 224 -10.69 -6.27 -12.03
CA SER A 224 -11.99 -6.93 -11.98
C SER A 224 -11.95 -8.19 -11.11
N TRP A 225 -10.93 -9.03 -11.26
CA TRP A 225 -10.73 -10.20 -10.42
C TRP A 225 -10.54 -9.81 -8.95
N ALA A 226 -9.68 -8.84 -8.66
CA ALA A 226 -9.42 -8.38 -7.29
C ALA A 226 -10.71 -7.86 -6.63
N ALA A 227 -11.49 -7.04 -7.33
CA ALA A 227 -12.76 -6.54 -6.84
C ALA A 227 -13.77 -7.68 -6.58
N SER A 228 -13.80 -8.71 -7.43
CA SER A 228 -14.72 -9.87 -7.27
C SER A 228 -14.43 -10.73 -6.03
N GLN A 229 -13.29 -10.55 -5.36
CA GLN A 229 -12.98 -11.25 -4.12
C GLN A 229 -13.74 -10.70 -2.91
N PHE A 230 -14.38 -9.55 -3.03
CA PHE A 230 -15.10 -8.87 -1.96
C PHE A 230 -16.60 -8.84 -2.26
N ALA A 231 -17.43 -9.10 -1.25
CA ALA A 231 -18.89 -9.09 -1.41
C ALA A 231 -19.42 -7.71 -1.89
N GLN A 232 -18.76 -6.63 -1.51
CA GLN A 232 -19.04 -5.26 -1.93
C GLN A 232 -17.80 -4.65 -2.60
N GLY A 233 -17.26 -5.35 -3.59
CA GLY A 233 -16.08 -4.93 -4.34
C GLY A 233 -16.45 -4.11 -5.58
N ALA A 234 -15.69 -3.05 -5.80
CA ALA A 234 -15.74 -2.24 -7.02
C ALA A 234 -14.32 -1.95 -7.51
N PHE A 235 -14.17 -1.58 -8.78
CA PHE A 235 -12.89 -1.12 -9.29
C PHE A 235 -13.01 0.12 -10.16
N ALA A 236 -11.94 0.90 -10.19
CA ALA A 236 -11.74 2.05 -11.06
C ALA A 236 -10.40 1.91 -11.79
N MET A 237 -10.40 2.18 -13.10
CA MET A 237 -9.18 2.26 -13.90
C MET A 237 -8.73 3.71 -13.99
N VAL A 238 -7.41 3.93 -13.94
CA VAL A 238 -6.81 5.26 -14.12
C VAL A 238 -5.92 5.21 -15.36
N GLU A 239 -6.30 5.93 -16.39
CA GLU A 239 -5.60 5.95 -17.67
C GLU A 239 -4.27 6.72 -17.58
N GLY A 240 -3.27 6.30 -18.36
CA GLY A 240 -1.96 6.95 -18.47
C GLY A 240 -1.06 6.79 -17.25
N VAL A 241 -1.38 5.90 -16.32
CA VAL A 241 -0.59 5.66 -15.10
C VAL A 241 -0.35 4.19 -14.87
N GLY A 242 0.70 3.88 -14.11
CA GLY A 242 1.13 2.53 -13.80
C GLY A 242 0.72 2.07 -12.40
N HIS A 243 1.72 1.59 -11.65
CA HIS A 243 1.52 0.84 -10.41
C HIS A 243 1.10 1.68 -9.20
N ALA A 244 1.26 3.01 -9.26
CA ALA A 244 0.99 3.89 -8.12
C ALA A 244 0.01 5.02 -8.49
N PRO A 245 -1.27 4.73 -8.79
CA PRO A 245 -2.27 5.76 -9.14
C PRO A 245 -2.36 6.91 -8.14
N MET A 246 -2.19 6.64 -6.82
CA MET A 246 -2.21 7.64 -5.76
C MET A 246 -1.04 8.63 -5.84
N LEU A 247 0.03 8.28 -6.55
CA LEU A 247 1.21 9.10 -6.76
C LEU A 247 1.22 9.74 -8.16
N GLU A 248 0.87 8.96 -9.19
CA GLU A 248 0.99 9.33 -10.60
C GLU A 248 -0.19 10.21 -11.06
N SER A 249 -1.39 9.95 -10.54
CA SER A 249 -2.61 10.74 -10.80
C SER A 249 -3.41 10.96 -9.52
N PRO A 250 -2.85 11.71 -8.56
CA PRO A 250 -3.43 11.85 -7.22
C PRO A 250 -4.83 12.46 -7.21
N ASP A 251 -5.12 13.35 -8.16
CA ASP A 251 -6.44 13.99 -8.26
C ASP A 251 -7.53 13.00 -8.66
N VAL A 252 -7.23 12.12 -9.61
CA VAL A 252 -8.15 11.06 -10.04
C VAL A 252 -8.31 10.03 -8.93
N ALA A 253 -7.20 9.56 -8.35
CA ALA A 253 -7.20 8.59 -7.27
C ALA A 253 -7.98 9.09 -6.04
N ALA A 254 -7.78 10.36 -5.65
CA ALA A 254 -8.49 10.96 -4.53
C ALA A 254 -10.00 11.15 -4.82
N ARG A 255 -10.36 11.55 -6.02
CA ARG A 255 -11.78 11.66 -6.41
C ARG A 255 -12.50 10.31 -6.27
N GLU A 256 -11.90 9.22 -6.77
CA GLU A 256 -12.46 7.87 -6.64
C GLU A 256 -12.56 7.45 -5.16
N ALA A 257 -11.54 7.74 -4.36
CA ALA A 257 -11.52 7.44 -2.92
C ALA A 257 -12.60 8.22 -2.14
N ILE A 258 -12.75 9.52 -2.42
CA ILE A 258 -13.76 10.39 -1.77
C ILE A 258 -15.18 9.93 -2.17
N ALA A 259 -15.41 9.63 -3.44
CA ALA A 259 -16.68 9.10 -3.91
C ALA A 259 -16.99 7.74 -3.27
N PHE A 260 -16.00 6.89 -3.10
CA PHE A 260 -16.14 5.61 -2.39
C PHE A 260 -16.48 5.83 -0.92
N ALA A 261 -15.73 6.68 -0.20
CA ALA A 261 -16.00 7.00 1.19
C ALA A 261 -17.42 7.53 1.40
N SER A 262 -17.87 8.43 0.54
CA SER A 262 -19.25 8.95 0.57
C SER A 262 -20.30 7.85 0.38
N ARG A 263 -20.10 6.93 -0.58
CA ARG A 263 -21.04 5.80 -0.83
C ARG A 263 -21.21 4.88 0.35
N ILE A 264 -20.15 4.65 1.12
CA ILE A 264 -20.18 3.78 2.30
C ILE A 264 -20.56 4.52 3.58
N GLY A 265 -20.93 5.80 3.48
CA GLY A 265 -21.29 6.63 4.62
C GLY A 265 -20.10 6.97 5.53
N PHE A 266 -18.86 6.87 5.01
CA PHE A 266 -17.64 7.21 5.71
C PHE A 266 -17.17 8.61 5.31
N GLY A 267 -17.55 9.60 6.09
CA GLY A 267 -17.22 10.99 5.86
C GLY A 267 -18.13 11.86 6.73
N GLY A 268 -17.60 12.87 7.38
CA GLY A 268 -18.41 13.87 8.04
C GLY A 268 -19.31 14.56 7.01
N MET A 269 -20.60 14.70 7.33
CA MET A 269 -21.48 15.57 6.59
C MET A 269 -20.93 17.00 6.71
N HIS A 270 -20.24 17.47 5.70
CA HIS A 270 -20.11 18.87 5.38
C HIS A 270 -20.89 19.08 4.08
N ALA A 271 -22.22 19.21 4.26
CA ALA A 271 -23.08 19.87 3.30
C ALA A 271 -22.94 21.39 3.47
#